data_860fdf7186e8daed200a052947773fa7
#
_entry.id   860fdf7186e8daed200a052947773fa7
#
_cell.length_a   1.000
_cell.length_b   1.000
_cell.length_c   1.000
_cell.angle_alpha   90.00
_cell.angle_beta   90.00
_cell.angle_gamma   90.00
#
_symmetry.space_group_name_H-M   'P 1'
#
loop_
_entity.id
_entity.type
_entity.pdbx_description
1 polymer ?
#
loop_
_entity_poly.entity_id
_entity_poly.type
_entity_poly.pdbx_seq_one_letter_code
_entity_poly.pdbx_strand_id
1 'polypeptide(L)'
;VRGLFRFYEELALRFAEQGIHSVAIDYFGRTAGVSKRDAEFNFMPEVMKTTQPAIALDVRAAVEYLRSPEGGSCTSVFTVGFCFGGSNSWNQAAEGHGLAGAIGFYGRPGPGFADQMPGPISKVNQMECPILGLMGGADPMIPESDVEEFRKALAQAGVKAEVVTYPGAPHSFFDRSYEEHREACDDAWRRILAFVEANRR
;
A
#
# COMPACT_ATOMS: atom_id res chain seq x y z
N VAL A 1 2.56 -8.35 5.01
CA VAL A 1 3.17 -9.62 4.59
C VAL A 1 2.37 -10.88 4.97
N ARG A 2 1.11 -10.76 5.42
CA ARG A 2 0.34 -11.91 5.90
C ARG A 2 -0.67 -12.46 4.89
N GLY A 3 -0.72 -11.92 3.67
CA GLY A 3 -1.76 -12.23 2.70
C GLY A 3 -3.12 -11.71 3.16
N LEU A 4 -4.20 -12.40 2.81
CA LEU A 4 -5.57 -12.00 3.19
C LEU A 4 -5.82 -12.32 4.68
N PHE A 5 -5.29 -11.47 5.55
CA PHE A 5 -5.44 -11.53 6.99
C PHE A 5 -6.64 -10.71 7.46
N ARG A 6 -7.23 -11.08 8.59
CA ARG A 6 -8.44 -10.47 9.16
C ARG A 6 -8.40 -8.93 9.19
N PHE A 7 -7.27 -8.33 9.54
CA PHE A 7 -7.11 -6.88 9.54
C PHE A 7 -7.49 -6.24 8.19
N TYR A 8 -7.10 -6.85 7.07
CA TYR A 8 -7.39 -6.31 5.73
C TYR A 8 -8.85 -6.49 5.33
N GLU A 9 -9.52 -7.57 5.81
CA GLU A 9 -10.96 -7.75 5.65
C GLU A 9 -11.73 -6.67 6.42
N GLU A 10 -11.34 -6.42 7.67
CA GLU A 10 -11.92 -5.38 8.52
C GLU A 10 -11.66 -3.96 7.95
N LEU A 11 -10.48 -3.71 7.40
CA LEU A 11 -10.16 -2.45 6.74
C LEU A 11 -11.02 -2.23 5.50
N ALA A 12 -11.28 -3.29 4.71
CA ALA A 12 -12.18 -3.21 3.55
C ALA A 12 -13.60 -2.81 3.99
N LEU A 13 -14.11 -3.35 5.08
CA LEU A 13 -15.39 -2.95 5.66
C LEU A 13 -15.37 -1.49 6.14
N ARG A 14 -14.27 -1.06 6.78
CA ARG A 14 -14.11 0.33 7.22
C ARG A 14 -14.13 1.33 6.05
N PHE A 15 -13.57 0.97 4.90
CA PHE A 15 -13.72 1.76 3.67
C PHE A 15 -15.16 1.77 3.17
N ALA A 16 -15.85 0.63 3.19
CA ALA A 16 -17.24 0.54 2.78
C ALA A 16 -18.17 1.42 3.64
N GLU A 17 -17.92 1.53 4.95
CA GLU A 17 -18.61 2.46 5.86
C GLU A 17 -18.43 3.94 5.45
N GLN A 18 -17.38 4.27 4.72
CA GLN A 18 -17.15 5.60 4.14
C GLN A 18 -17.70 5.73 2.71
N GLY A 19 -18.47 4.74 2.21
CA GLY A 19 -19.00 4.74 0.86
C GLY A 19 -17.96 4.45 -0.22
N ILE A 20 -16.81 3.85 0.14
CA ILE A 20 -15.72 3.50 -0.77
C ILE A 20 -15.74 2.00 -1.03
N HIS A 21 -15.98 1.60 -2.29
CA HIS A 21 -15.84 0.20 -2.69
C HIS A 21 -14.40 -0.26 -2.47
N SER A 22 -14.21 -1.47 -1.94
CA SER A 22 -12.87 -1.99 -1.74
C SER A 22 -12.76 -3.49 -1.97
N VAL A 23 -11.60 -3.93 -2.43
CA VAL A 23 -11.22 -5.32 -2.66
C VAL A 23 -9.91 -5.58 -1.94
N ALA A 24 -9.91 -6.53 -1.01
CA ALA A 24 -8.70 -7.02 -0.37
C ALA A 24 -8.12 -8.17 -1.20
N ILE A 25 -6.90 -8.01 -1.71
CA ILE A 25 -6.22 -9.03 -2.52
C ILE A 25 -5.28 -9.88 -1.67
N ASP A 26 -5.16 -11.17 -2.01
CA ASP A 26 -4.19 -12.07 -1.40
C ASP A 26 -3.00 -12.30 -2.34
N TYR A 27 -1.86 -11.67 -2.06
CA TYR A 27 -0.63 -11.85 -2.84
C TYR A 27 -0.15 -13.31 -2.91
N PHE A 28 -0.57 -14.16 -1.97
CA PHE A 28 -0.11 -15.54 -1.85
C PHE A 28 -1.13 -16.56 -2.39
N GLY A 29 -2.25 -16.10 -2.94
CA GLY A 29 -3.25 -16.98 -3.53
C GLY A 29 -2.68 -17.89 -4.62
N ARG A 30 -1.69 -17.42 -5.39
CA ARG A 30 -1.01 -18.18 -6.46
C ARG A 30 -0.08 -19.28 -5.94
N THR A 31 0.52 -19.10 -4.77
CA THR A 31 1.60 -19.96 -4.28
C THR A 31 1.20 -20.80 -3.07
N ALA A 32 0.24 -20.32 -2.27
CA ALA A 32 -0.26 -20.98 -1.07
C ALA A 32 -1.74 -21.37 -1.14
N GLY A 33 -2.37 -21.21 -2.33
CA GLY A 33 -3.79 -21.50 -2.54
C GLY A 33 -4.72 -20.43 -1.96
N VAL A 34 -6.01 -20.55 -2.26
CA VAL A 34 -7.06 -19.62 -1.84
C VAL A 34 -7.58 -20.03 -0.47
N SER A 35 -7.19 -19.31 0.57
CA SER A 35 -7.69 -19.50 1.94
C SER A 35 -7.49 -18.25 2.77
N LYS A 36 -8.24 -18.13 3.87
CA LYS A 36 -7.96 -17.12 4.88
C LYS A 36 -6.59 -17.37 5.51
N ARG A 37 -5.88 -16.30 5.81
CA ARG A 37 -4.57 -16.34 6.47
C ARG A 37 -4.77 -16.07 7.97
N ASP A 38 -4.30 -16.97 8.81
CA ASP A 38 -4.31 -16.81 10.26
C ASP A 38 -2.95 -16.29 10.80
N ALA A 39 -2.85 -16.21 12.12
CA ALA A 39 -1.64 -15.72 12.77
C ALA A 39 -0.44 -16.70 12.66
N GLU A 40 -0.71 -17.98 12.43
CA GLU A 40 0.29 -19.06 12.33
C GLU A 40 0.79 -19.26 10.89
N PHE A 41 0.17 -18.60 9.92
CA PHE A 41 0.57 -18.73 8.52
C PHE A 41 2.04 -18.32 8.31
N ASN A 42 2.85 -19.26 7.83
CA ASN A 42 4.25 -19.02 7.52
C ASN A 42 4.38 -18.26 6.19
N PHE A 43 4.37 -16.93 6.26
CA PHE A 43 4.35 -16.04 5.10
C PHE A 43 5.72 -15.86 4.42
N MET A 44 6.84 -16.04 5.11
CA MET A 44 8.17 -15.72 4.55
C MET A 44 8.51 -16.52 3.29
N PRO A 45 8.28 -17.84 3.21
CA PRO A 45 8.49 -18.58 1.98
C PRO A 45 7.64 -18.06 0.81
N GLU A 46 6.43 -17.56 1.09
CA GLU A 46 5.55 -17.02 0.06
C GLU A 46 5.96 -15.61 -0.39
N VAL A 47 6.45 -14.77 0.54
CA VAL A 47 7.09 -13.49 0.20
C VAL A 47 8.24 -13.69 -0.79
N MET A 48 9.10 -14.69 -0.54
CA MET A 48 10.26 -14.98 -1.41
C MET A 48 9.87 -15.48 -2.81
N LYS A 49 8.66 -16.04 -2.97
CA LYS A 49 8.12 -16.48 -4.27
C LYS A 49 7.40 -15.35 -5.02
N THR A 50 7.07 -14.25 -4.33
CA THR A 50 6.30 -13.15 -4.90
C THR A 50 7.17 -12.30 -5.82
N THR A 51 6.65 -11.94 -6.99
CA THR A 51 7.36 -11.10 -7.96
C THR A 51 6.51 -9.88 -8.33
N GLN A 52 7.15 -8.77 -8.72
CA GLN A 52 6.43 -7.56 -9.17
C GLN A 52 5.46 -7.83 -10.34
N PRO A 53 5.84 -8.60 -11.39
CA PRO A 53 4.90 -8.93 -12.45
C PRO A 53 3.66 -9.69 -11.96
N ALA A 54 3.81 -10.62 -11.00
CA ALA A 54 2.67 -11.35 -10.45
C ALA A 54 1.74 -10.43 -9.64
N ILE A 55 2.31 -9.54 -8.81
CA ILE A 55 1.52 -8.54 -8.08
C ILE A 55 0.81 -7.59 -9.05
N ALA A 56 1.48 -7.13 -10.10
CA ALA A 56 0.87 -6.25 -11.10
C ALA A 56 -0.32 -6.91 -11.81
N LEU A 57 -0.26 -8.22 -12.08
CA LEU A 57 -1.38 -8.98 -12.65
C LEU A 57 -2.56 -9.07 -11.67
N ASP A 58 -2.29 -9.33 -10.39
CA ASP A 58 -3.34 -9.42 -9.37
C ASP A 58 -4.02 -8.07 -9.13
N VAL A 59 -3.22 -6.98 -9.08
CA VAL A 59 -3.76 -5.62 -8.95
C VAL A 59 -4.56 -5.23 -10.19
N ARG A 60 -4.09 -5.56 -11.39
CA ARG A 60 -4.84 -5.32 -12.64
C ARG A 60 -6.21 -5.99 -12.60
N ALA A 61 -6.27 -7.27 -12.21
CA ALA A 61 -7.53 -8.00 -12.09
C ALA A 61 -8.49 -7.34 -11.08
N ALA A 62 -7.96 -6.87 -9.93
CA ALA A 62 -8.75 -6.15 -8.93
C ALA A 62 -9.26 -4.80 -9.46
N VAL A 63 -8.42 -4.06 -10.20
CA VAL A 63 -8.81 -2.78 -10.83
C VAL A 63 -9.90 -2.99 -11.88
N GLU A 64 -9.75 -4.02 -12.74
CA GLU A 64 -10.76 -4.38 -13.74
C GLU A 64 -12.08 -4.78 -13.07
N TYR A 65 -12.03 -5.57 -12.01
CA TYR A 65 -13.22 -5.92 -11.23
C TYR A 65 -13.92 -4.68 -10.65
N LEU A 66 -13.20 -3.78 -9.99
CA LEU A 66 -13.80 -2.56 -9.42
C LEU A 66 -14.42 -1.65 -10.50
N ARG A 67 -13.88 -1.66 -11.71
CA ARG A 67 -14.43 -0.91 -12.85
C ARG A 67 -15.62 -1.58 -13.50
N SER A 68 -15.82 -2.88 -13.28
CA SER A 68 -16.99 -3.62 -13.82
C SER A 68 -18.26 -3.25 -13.06
N PRO A 69 -19.45 -3.53 -13.63
CA PRO A 69 -20.73 -3.37 -12.93
C PRO A 69 -20.81 -4.14 -11.61
N GLU A 70 -20.25 -5.34 -11.57
CA GLU A 70 -20.23 -6.21 -10.38
C GLU A 70 -19.35 -5.63 -9.27
N GLY A 71 -18.29 -4.92 -9.63
CA GLY A 71 -17.37 -4.26 -8.69
C GLY A 71 -17.74 -2.82 -8.32
N GLY A 72 -18.86 -2.31 -8.86
CA GLY A 72 -19.40 -1.00 -8.52
C GLY A 72 -19.12 0.10 -9.55
N SER A 73 -18.63 -0.22 -10.75
CA SER A 73 -18.37 0.74 -11.85
C SER A 73 -17.49 1.91 -11.42
N CYS A 74 -16.48 1.64 -10.61
CA CYS A 74 -15.60 2.66 -10.04
C CYS A 74 -14.80 3.39 -11.12
N THR A 75 -14.91 4.71 -11.17
CA THR A 75 -14.15 5.57 -12.12
C THR A 75 -12.74 5.87 -11.60
N SER A 76 -12.58 6.00 -10.28
CA SER A 76 -11.32 6.28 -9.61
C SER A 76 -10.93 5.11 -8.72
N VAL A 77 -9.75 4.54 -8.95
CA VAL A 77 -9.25 3.40 -8.19
C VAL A 77 -7.92 3.77 -7.54
N PHE A 78 -7.77 3.40 -6.28
CA PHE A 78 -6.59 3.64 -5.46
C PHE A 78 -6.02 2.31 -4.97
N THR A 79 -4.73 2.27 -4.73
CA THR A 79 -4.12 1.18 -3.96
C THR A 79 -3.80 1.65 -2.55
N VAL A 80 -3.96 0.76 -1.56
CA VAL A 80 -3.49 0.96 -0.18
C VAL A 80 -2.75 -0.28 0.28
N GLY A 81 -1.59 -0.09 0.90
CA GLY A 81 -0.77 -1.21 1.37
C GLY A 81 0.02 -0.88 2.62
N PHE A 82 0.48 -1.93 3.32
CA PHE A 82 1.14 -1.87 4.62
C PHE A 82 2.43 -2.66 4.59
N CYS A 83 3.53 -2.12 5.12
CA CYS A 83 4.83 -2.78 5.15
C CYS A 83 5.28 -3.20 3.73
N PHE A 84 5.46 -4.49 3.47
CA PHE A 84 5.66 -5.06 2.15
C PHE A 84 4.60 -4.58 1.14
N GLY A 85 3.33 -4.56 1.55
CA GLY A 85 2.23 -4.03 0.76
C GLY A 85 2.31 -2.52 0.53
N GLY A 86 2.91 -1.76 1.43
CA GLY A 86 3.13 -0.32 1.29
C GLY A 86 4.06 -0.01 0.12
N SER A 87 5.22 -0.66 0.08
CA SER A 87 6.16 -0.57 -1.05
C SER A 87 5.51 -1.02 -2.36
N ASN A 88 4.74 -2.13 -2.31
CA ASN A 88 4.06 -2.64 -3.48
C ASN A 88 2.94 -1.73 -3.97
N SER A 89 2.20 -1.07 -3.07
CA SER A 89 1.20 -0.06 -3.45
C SER A 89 1.85 1.06 -4.28
N TRP A 90 2.99 1.60 -3.83
CA TRP A 90 3.70 2.65 -4.58
C TRP A 90 4.27 2.12 -5.90
N ASN A 91 4.76 0.88 -5.95
CA ASN A 91 5.23 0.26 -7.20
C ASN A 91 4.11 0.20 -8.25
N GLN A 92 2.85 -0.02 -7.84
CA GLN A 92 1.72 -0.07 -8.79
C GLN A 92 1.41 1.27 -9.46
N ALA A 93 1.86 2.39 -8.89
CA ALA A 93 1.76 3.69 -9.54
C ALA A 93 2.51 3.77 -10.87
N ALA A 94 3.50 2.88 -11.08
CA ALA A 94 4.35 2.79 -12.27
C ALA A 94 3.96 1.65 -13.23
N GLU A 95 2.84 0.95 -13.01
CA GLU A 95 2.48 -0.27 -13.77
C GLU A 95 1.34 -0.04 -14.79
N GLY A 96 0.98 1.23 -15.06
CA GLY A 96 0.00 1.56 -16.09
C GLY A 96 -1.44 1.12 -15.80
N HIS A 97 -1.83 1.04 -14.54
CA HIS A 97 -3.19 0.65 -14.13
C HIS A 97 -4.21 1.79 -14.25
N GLY A 98 -3.77 3.02 -14.53
CA GLY A 98 -4.62 4.19 -14.52
C GLY A 98 -5.20 4.47 -13.13
N LEU A 99 -4.38 4.32 -12.09
CA LEU A 99 -4.76 4.61 -10.72
C LEU A 99 -4.99 6.11 -10.51
N ALA A 100 -5.89 6.44 -9.60
CA ALA A 100 -6.11 7.81 -9.14
C ALA A 100 -5.13 8.19 -8.00
N GLY A 101 -4.52 7.22 -7.34
CA GLY A 101 -3.48 7.41 -6.35
C GLY A 101 -2.99 6.11 -5.73
N ALA A 102 -1.81 6.14 -5.09
CA ALA A 102 -1.24 5.01 -4.39
C ALA A 102 -0.83 5.40 -2.97
N ILE A 103 -1.31 4.64 -1.98
CA ILE A 103 -1.18 4.91 -0.55
C ILE A 103 -0.34 3.79 0.08
N GLY A 104 0.73 4.15 0.77
CA GLY A 104 1.59 3.19 1.45
C GLY A 104 1.85 3.57 2.90
N PHE A 105 1.67 2.61 3.79
CA PHE A 105 2.07 2.71 5.19
C PHE A 105 3.40 2.01 5.40
N TYR A 106 4.33 2.67 6.07
CA TYR A 106 5.64 2.13 6.43
C TYR A 106 6.21 1.16 5.38
N GLY A 107 6.05 1.52 4.12
CA GLY A 107 6.68 0.84 3.00
C GLY A 107 8.15 1.22 2.89
N ARG A 108 9.01 0.25 2.58
CA ARG A 108 10.41 0.52 2.33
C ARG A 108 10.58 1.17 0.95
N PRO A 109 11.17 2.36 0.84
CA PRO A 109 11.38 3.01 -0.47
C PRO A 109 12.43 2.31 -1.34
N GLY A 110 13.47 1.77 -0.71
CA GLY A 110 14.56 1.03 -1.36
C GLY A 110 14.18 -0.42 -1.73
N PRO A 111 15.14 -1.22 -2.21
CA PRO A 111 14.92 -2.61 -2.62
C PRO A 111 14.28 -3.44 -1.52
N GLY A 112 13.39 -4.36 -1.91
CA GLY A 112 12.74 -5.31 -1.02
C GLY A 112 13.64 -6.46 -0.58
N PHE A 113 13.06 -7.45 0.11
CA PHE A 113 13.78 -8.60 0.65
C PHE A 113 14.22 -9.62 -0.41
N ALA A 114 13.62 -9.60 -1.60
CA ALA A 114 13.99 -10.46 -2.71
C ALA A 114 14.62 -9.63 -3.83
N ASP A 115 15.62 -10.19 -4.50
CA ASP A 115 16.34 -9.52 -5.59
C ASP A 115 15.44 -9.07 -6.75
N GLN A 116 14.26 -9.70 -6.87
CA GLN A 116 13.26 -9.39 -7.90
C GLN A 116 12.22 -8.35 -7.45
N MET A 117 12.42 -7.71 -6.31
CA MET A 117 11.52 -6.71 -5.74
C MET A 117 12.20 -5.33 -5.75
N PRO A 118 12.20 -4.62 -6.88
CA PRO A 118 12.74 -3.27 -6.95
C PRO A 118 11.99 -2.35 -5.99
N GLY A 119 12.73 -1.50 -5.31
CA GLY A 119 12.12 -0.48 -4.46
C GLY A 119 11.39 0.58 -5.30
N PRO A 120 10.30 1.15 -4.79
CA PRO A 120 9.54 2.18 -5.49
C PRO A 120 10.39 3.39 -5.89
N ILE A 121 11.45 3.71 -5.16
CA ILE A 121 12.37 4.81 -5.48
C ILE A 121 13.01 4.65 -6.87
N SER A 122 13.25 3.42 -7.32
CA SER A 122 13.81 3.14 -8.66
C SER A 122 12.84 3.37 -9.81
N LYS A 123 11.53 3.53 -9.50
CA LYS A 123 10.45 3.65 -10.46
C LYS A 123 9.77 5.03 -10.44
N VAL A 124 10.23 5.98 -9.65
CA VAL A 124 9.56 7.29 -9.48
C VAL A 124 9.31 8.01 -10.80
N ASN A 125 10.23 7.90 -11.78
CA ASN A 125 10.07 8.51 -13.10
C ASN A 125 8.98 7.86 -13.98
N GLN A 126 8.44 6.71 -13.55
CA GLN A 126 7.39 5.97 -14.24
C GLN A 126 6.04 6.07 -13.50
N MET A 127 6.00 6.71 -12.34
CA MET A 127 4.77 6.85 -11.56
C MET A 127 3.81 7.82 -12.23
N GLU A 128 2.57 7.39 -12.44
CA GLU A 128 1.53 8.09 -13.19
C GLU A 128 0.43 8.70 -12.31
N CYS A 129 0.49 8.50 -11.01
CA CYS A 129 -0.53 9.00 -10.08
C CYS A 129 0.09 9.57 -8.79
N PRO A 130 -0.67 10.39 -8.04
CA PRO A 130 -0.24 10.90 -6.74
C PRO A 130 0.10 9.81 -5.73
N ILE A 131 1.05 10.12 -4.86
CA ILE A 131 1.56 9.22 -3.82
C ILE A 131 1.24 9.77 -2.43
N LEU A 132 0.71 8.92 -1.54
CA LEU A 132 0.62 9.16 -0.11
C LEU A 132 1.50 8.16 0.63
N GLY A 133 2.45 8.67 1.42
CA GLY A 133 3.32 7.90 2.29
C GLY A 133 3.05 8.21 3.78
N LEU A 134 2.81 7.18 4.58
CA LEU A 134 2.49 7.30 6.01
C LEU A 134 3.52 6.48 6.81
N MET A 135 4.54 7.17 7.35
CA MET A 135 5.76 6.55 7.87
C MET A 135 5.82 6.62 9.38
N GLY A 136 6.39 5.60 10.02
CA GLY A 136 6.72 5.64 11.44
C GLY A 136 8.06 6.30 11.70
N GLY A 137 8.10 7.32 12.57
CA GLY A 137 9.34 8.03 12.91
C GLY A 137 10.25 7.28 13.89
N ALA A 138 9.76 6.21 14.52
CA ALA A 138 10.54 5.29 15.34
C ALA A 138 10.65 3.89 14.72
N ASP A 139 10.52 3.79 13.39
CA ASP A 139 10.65 2.53 12.66
C ASP A 139 12.13 2.14 12.49
N PRO A 140 12.61 1.07 13.16
CA PRO A 140 14.01 0.69 13.06
C PRO A 140 14.40 0.06 11.70
N MET A 141 13.40 -0.31 10.89
CA MET A 141 13.63 -0.95 9.58
C MET A 141 13.66 0.05 8.43
N ILE A 142 13.16 1.28 8.64
CA ILE A 142 13.08 2.33 7.63
C ILE A 142 13.63 3.63 8.22
N PRO A 143 14.94 3.88 8.09
CA PRO A 143 15.55 5.12 8.57
C PRO A 143 14.94 6.36 7.91
N GLU A 144 14.88 7.47 8.65
CA GLU A 144 14.36 8.74 8.09
C GLU A 144 15.15 9.20 6.87
N SER A 145 16.44 8.84 6.77
CA SER A 145 17.27 9.11 5.57
C SER A 145 16.67 8.50 4.30
N ASP A 146 16.15 7.27 4.39
CA ASP A 146 15.53 6.58 3.25
C ASP A 146 14.21 7.24 2.85
N VAL A 147 13.45 7.72 3.85
CA VAL A 147 12.20 8.46 3.63
C VAL A 147 12.49 9.82 2.96
N GLU A 148 13.53 10.53 3.41
CA GLU A 148 13.96 11.80 2.82
C GLU A 148 14.48 11.62 1.39
N GLU A 149 15.22 10.55 1.12
CA GLU A 149 15.67 10.22 -0.23
C GLU A 149 14.46 9.98 -1.16
N PHE A 150 13.46 9.26 -0.68
CA PHE A 150 12.23 9.01 -1.45
C PHE A 150 11.45 10.31 -1.71
N ARG A 151 11.30 11.20 -0.71
CA ARG A 151 10.68 12.52 -0.89
C ARG A 151 11.37 13.32 -2.00
N LYS A 152 12.71 13.36 -1.95
CA LYS A 152 13.52 14.05 -2.95
C LYS A 152 13.36 13.45 -4.34
N ALA A 153 13.39 12.12 -4.45
CA ALA A 153 13.23 11.42 -5.71
C ALA A 153 11.85 11.69 -6.35
N LEU A 154 10.77 11.63 -5.55
CA LEU A 154 9.42 11.96 -6.00
C LEU A 154 9.32 13.42 -6.50
N ALA A 155 9.89 14.36 -5.75
CA ALA A 155 9.90 15.78 -6.12
C ALA A 155 10.70 16.02 -7.41
N GLN A 156 11.85 15.40 -7.57
CA GLN A 156 12.68 15.49 -8.77
C GLN A 156 12.00 14.90 -10.01
N ALA A 157 11.22 13.82 -9.83
CA ALA A 157 10.41 13.21 -10.88
C ALA A 157 9.13 13.98 -11.19
N GLY A 158 8.80 15.05 -10.44
CA GLY A 158 7.57 15.81 -10.61
C GLY A 158 6.30 15.08 -10.16
N VAL A 159 6.44 14.03 -9.36
CA VAL A 159 5.30 13.27 -8.84
C VAL A 159 4.65 14.05 -7.69
N LYS A 160 3.34 14.28 -7.79
CA LYS A 160 2.57 14.85 -6.67
C LYS A 160 2.59 13.87 -5.49
N ALA A 161 3.20 14.25 -4.40
CA ALA A 161 3.35 13.36 -3.25
C ALA A 161 3.17 14.09 -1.92
N GLU A 162 2.60 13.39 -0.96
CA GLU A 162 2.58 13.72 0.44
C GLU A 162 3.20 12.55 1.22
N VAL A 163 4.31 12.78 1.93
CA VAL A 163 4.95 11.74 2.75
C VAL A 163 5.08 12.27 4.17
N VAL A 164 4.30 11.69 5.07
CA VAL A 164 4.18 12.10 6.48
C VAL A 164 4.94 11.12 7.35
N THR A 165 5.76 11.63 8.27
CA THR A 165 6.42 10.82 9.31
C THR A 165 5.77 11.14 10.66
N TYR A 166 5.31 10.11 11.37
CA TYR A 166 4.71 10.21 12.70
C TYR A 166 5.78 9.99 13.77
N PRO A 167 6.20 11.04 14.50
CA PRO A 167 7.21 10.92 15.53
C PRO A 167 6.81 9.88 16.59
N GLY A 168 7.74 9.00 16.97
CA GLY A 168 7.51 7.97 17.98
C GLY A 168 6.66 6.77 17.54
N ALA A 169 6.01 6.81 16.38
CA ALA A 169 5.27 5.67 15.86
C ALA A 169 6.24 4.61 15.30
N PRO A 170 6.11 3.32 15.69
CA PRO A 170 6.97 2.25 15.20
C PRO A 170 6.51 1.72 13.85
N HIS A 171 7.24 0.72 13.31
CA HIS A 171 6.73 -0.10 12.22
C HIS A 171 5.39 -0.75 12.60
N SER A 172 4.46 -0.85 11.67
CA SER A 172 3.12 -1.43 11.90
C SER A 172 2.26 -0.69 12.95
N PHE A 173 2.48 0.62 13.14
CA PHE A 173 1.71 1.39 14.13
C PHE A 173 0.20 1.36 13.85
N PHE A 174 -0.22 1.31 12.59
CA PHE A 174 -1.62 1.36 12.19
C PHE A 174 -2.32 -0.02 12.29
N ASP A 175 -1.60 -1.12 12.01
CA ASP A 175 -2.21 -2.45 11.95
C ASP A 175 -1.99 -3.30 13.21
N ARG A 176 -1.01 -2.93 14.07
CA ARG A 176 -0.68 -3.73 15.26
C ARG A 176 -0.72 -2.96 16.58
N SER A 177 -0.48 -1.66 16.55
CA SER A 177 -0.36 -0.81 17.74
C SER A 177 -1.31 0.39 17.66
N TYR A 178 -2.48 0.21 17.06
CA TYR A 178 -3.44 1.30 16.82
C TYR A 178 -3.79 2.04 18.10
N GLU A 179 -4.11 1.32 19.17
CA GLU A 179 -4.51 1.92 20.45
C GLU A 179 -3.39 2.72 21.11
N GLU A 180 -2.14 2.23 21.00
CA GLU A 180 -0.96 2.87 21.57
C GLU A 180 -0.56 4.14 20.79
N HIS A 181 -0.92 4.20 19.49
CA HIS A 181 -0.59 5.29 18.58
C HIS A 181 -1.85 5.91 17.95
N ARG A 182 -2.94 5.98 18.71
CA ARG A 182 -4.28 6.39 18.25
C ARG A 182 -4.26 7.72 17.50
N GLU A 183 -3.58 8.74 18.01
CA GLU A 183 -3.54 10.06 17.37
C GLU A 183 -2.91 9.99 15.96
N ALA A 184 -1.81 9.24 15.82
CA ALA A 184 -1.15 9.02 14.53
C ALA A 184 -2.06 8.21 13.57
N CYS A 185 -2.75 7.20 14.10
CA CYS A 185 -3.66 6.36 13.33
C CYS A 185 -4.91 7.12 12.86
N ASP A 186 -5.49 7.94 13.71
CA ASP A 186 -6.65 8.76 13.39
C ASP A 186 -6.27 9.86 12.37
N ASP A 187 -5.08 10.46 12.49
CA ASP A 187 -4.58 11.39 11.48
C ASP A 187 -4.32 10.69 10.16
N ALA A 188 -3.67 9.53 10.17
CA ALA A 188 -3.41 8.74 8.98
C ALA A 188 -4.72 8.37 8.25
N TRP A 189 -5.75 7.97 8.99
CA TRP A 189 -7.06 7.66 8.42
C TRP A 189 -7.71 8.89 7.77
N ARG A 190 -7.69 10.04 8.44
CA ARG A 190 -8.19 11.31 7.88
C ARG A 190 -7.45 11.69 6.59
N ARG A 191 -6.12 11.51 6.54
CA ARG A 191 -5.31 11.78 5.34
C ARG A 191 -5.66 10.86 4.19
N ILE A 192 -5.90 9.57 4.44
CA ILE A 192 -6.38 8.64 3.40
C ILE A 192 -7.68 9.17 2.78
N LEU A 193 -8.67 9.48 3.61
CA LEU A 193 -9.97 9.95 3.12
C LEU A 193 -9.83 11.28 2.35
N ALA A 194 -9.05 12.22 2.88
CA ALA A 194 -8.78 13.49 2.21
C ALA A 194 -8.03 13.30 0.88
N PHE A 195 -7.05 12.38 0.83
CA PHE A 195 -6.30 12.04 -0.37
C PHE A 195 -7.21 11.42 -1.44
N VAL A 196 -8.08 10.50 -1.06
CA VAL A 196 -9.07 9.89 -1.97
C VAL A 196 -10.00 10.98 -2.52
N GLU A 197 -10.55 11.82 -1.65
CA GLU A 197 -11.45 12.91 -2.05
C GLU A 197 -10.79 13.91 -3.01
N ALA A 198 -9.54 14.30 -2.74
CA ALA A 198 -8.81 15.28 -3.53
C ALA A 198 -8.34 14.75 -4.91
N ASN A 199 -8.30 13.44 -5.12
CA ASN A 199 -7.76 12.82 -6.34
C ASN A 199 -8.78 11.93 -7.07
N ARG A 200 -10.03 11.79 -6.57
CA ARG A 200 -11.10 11.13 -7.33
C ARG A 200 -11.52 11.99 -8.54
N ARG A 201 -11.94 11.31 -9.60
CA ARG A 201 -12.40 11.93 -10.87
C ARG A 201 -13.88 11.71 -11.06
#